data_711a020a72b6e6a61ae2d39416093844
#
_entry.id   711a020a72b6e6a61ae2d39416093844
#
_cell.length_a   1.000
_cell.length_b   1.000
_cell.length_c   1.000
_cell.angle_alpha   90.00
_cell.angle_beta   90.00
_cell.angle_gamma   90.00
#
_symmetry.space_group_name_H-M   'P 1'
#
loop_
_entity.id
_entity.type
_entity.pdbx_description
1 polymer ?
#
loop_
_entity_poly.entity_id
_entity_poly.type
_entity_poly.pdbx_seq_one_letter_code
_entity_poly.pdbx_strand_id
1 'polypeptide(L)'
;MATLAELTRLDTGLSKDQLRHLQRLIAWWGILADLSFSDLLLFVPIQKQGIEFAIASQIRPTTGQTLYRDDHVGLRVSDVDRPLVARAYELREVVDGEVPIKPTNRRASVMCIPISHDDEVIGVLSRELIPNFAERRDPGELERTYLEAFHQLAKMIAAGVFPFTDNEVDMDEIPRVGDGLLVVDPETRIQYASPNALSTLHRVGVLGNVAGRRL
;
A
#
# COMPACT_ATOMS: atom_id res chain seq x y z
N MET A 1 -12.81 4.05 5.18
CA MET A 1 -12.13 4.26 3.87
C MET A 1 -12.65 5.56 3.26
N ALA A 2 -11.75 6.36 2.67
CA ALA A 2 -12.16 7.59 2.01
C ALA A 2 -13.00 7.28 0.77
N THR A 3 -14.17 7.89 0.69
CA THR A 3 -15.04 7.83 -0.50
C THR A 3 -14.60 8.87 -1.53
N LEU A 4 -15.04 8.72 -2.80
CA LEU A 4 -14.80 9.72 -3.84
C LEU A 4 -15.27 11.12 -3.42
N ALA A 5 -16.41 11.19 -2.72
CA ALA A 5 -16.96 12.42 -2.21
C ALA A 5 -16.07 13.08 -1.13
N GLU A 6 -15.38 12.30 -0.32
CA GLU A 6 -14.42 12.79 0.67
C GLU A 6 -13.14 13.28 0.00
N LEU A 7 -12.62 12.55 -0.97
CA LEU A 7 -11.46 12.97 -1.76
C LEU A 7 -11.71 14.29 -2.52
N THR A 8 -12.90 14.46 -3.11
CA THR A 8 -13.27 15.70 -3.80
C THR A 8 -13.40 16.92 -2.88
N ARG A 9 -13.68 16.71 -1.58
CA ARG A 9 -13.74 17.80 -0.58
C ARG A 9 -12.37 18.34 -0.18
N LEU A 10 -11.29 17.65 -0.50
CA LEU A 10 -9.94 18.02 -0.07
C LEU A 10 -9.32 19.16 -0.90
N ASP A 11 -10.02 19.72 -1.89
CA ASP A 11 -9.53 20.82 -2.75
C ASP A 11 -8.17 20.48 -3.41
N THR A 12 -8.07 19.26 -3.94
CA THR A 12 -6.82 18.70 -4.49
C THR A 12 -6.54 19.14 -5.91
N GLY A 13 -7.53 19.65 -6.63
CA GLY A 13 -7.45 19.95 -8.07
C GLY A 13 -7.34 18.72 -8.97
N LEU A 14 -7.44 17.51 -8.42
CA LEU A 14 -7.39 16.27 -9.19
C LEU A 14 -8.62 16.11 -10.09
N SER A 15 -8.41 15.59 -11.28
CA SER A 15 -9.50 15.25 -12.21
C SER A 15 -10.34 14.08 -11.67
N LYS A 16 -11.54 13.92 -12.23
CA LYS A 16 -12.40 12.77 -11.87
C LYS A 16 -11.73 11.42 -12.14
N ASP A 17 -10.90 11.34 -13.16
CA ASP A 17 -10.19 10.11 -13.54
C ASP A 17 -9.06 9.79 -12.57
N GLN A 18 -8.29 10.80 -12.18
CA GLN A 18 -7.27 10.68 -11.14
C GLN A 18 -7.88 10.27 -9.79
N LEU A 19 -9.01 10.88 -9.41
CA LEU A 19 -9.74 10.50 -8.19
C LEU A 19 -10.24 9.05 -8.24
N ARG A 20 -10.72 8.61 -9.41
CA ARG A 20 -11.15 7.22 -9.62
C ARG A 20 -9.97 6.24 -9.54
N HIS A 21 -8.78 6.63 -10.04
CA HIS A 21 -7.56 5.85 -9.90
C HIS A 21 -7.17 5.67 -8.43
N LEU A 22 -7.19 6.76 -7.64
CA LEU A 22 -6.95 6.68 -6.19
C LEU A 22 -7.96 5.80 -5.47
N GLN A 23 -9.23 5.84 -5.85
CA GLN A 23 -10.25 4.95 -5.28
C GLN A 23 -9.98 3.48 -5.58
N ARG A 24 -9.61 3.15 -6.82
CA ARG A 24 -9.20 1.78 -7.16
C ARG A 24 -8.00 1.34 -6.33
N LEU A 25 -7.01 2.21 -6.11
CA LEU A 25 -5.89 1.91 -5.25
C LEU A 25 -6.34 1.63 -3.81
N ILE A 26 -7.25 2.45 -3.28
CA ILE A 26 -7.82 2.26 -1.93
C ILE A 26 -8.54 0.93 -1.81
N ALA A 27 -9.16 0.41 -2.86
CA ALA A 27 -9.80 -0.90 -2.85
C ALA A 27 -8.80 -2.06 -2.66
N TRP A 28 -7.55 -1.90 -3.12
CA TRP A 28 -6.46 -2.89 -2.92
C TRP A 28 -5.62 -2.63 -1.67
N TRP A 29 -5.90 -1.60 -0.97
CA TRP A 29 -5.14 -1.08 0.15
C TRP A 29 -4.96 -2.08 1.31
N GLY A 30 -6.00 -2.89 1.58
CA GLY A 30 -5.96 -3.90 2.62
C GLY A 30 -4.87 -4.92 2.43
N ILE A 31 -4.76 -5.46 1.21
CA ILE A 31 -3.71 -6.43 0.89
C ILE A 31 -2.32 -5.79 0.90
N LEU A 32 -2.19 -4.53 0.45
CA LEU A 32 -0.91 -3.82 0.48
C LEU A 32 -0.40 -3.62 1.91
N ALA A 33 -1.27 -3.23 2.83
CA ALA A 33 -0.92 -3.07 4.24
C ALA A 33 -0.51 -4.40 4.87
N ASP A 34 -1.25 -5.47 4.59
CA ASP A 34 -0.99 -6.80 5.11
C ASP A 34 0.32 -7.40 4.56
N LEU A 35 0.59 -7.24 3.25
CA LEU A 35 1.85 -7.69 2.63
C LEU A 35 3.07 -6.95 3.15
N SER A 36 2.92 -5.69 3.52
CA SER A 36 4.01 -4.85 4.04
C SER A 36 4.14 -4.85 5.56
N PHE A 37 3.23 -5.52 6.28
CA PHE A 37 3.18 -5.56 7.75
C PHE A 37 3.18 -4.16 8.40
N SER A 38 2.61 -3.15 7.76
CA SER A 38 2.77 -1.74 8.12
C SER A 38 1.54 -0.90 7.87
N ASP A 39 1.46 0.21 8.59
CA ASP A 39 0.45 1.23 8.32
C ASP A 39 0.72 1.87 6.96
N LEU A 40 -0.35 2.15 6.22
CA LEU A 40 -0.30 2.92 4.99
C LEU A 40 -1.11 4.19 5.13
N LEU A 41 -0.53 5.31 4.64
CA LEU A 41 -1.18 6.60 4.55
C LEU A 41 -1.15 7.10 3.11
N LEU A 42 -2.26 7.66 2.66
CA LEU A 42 -2.38 8.29 1.35
C LEU A 42 -2.29 9.81 1.50
N PHE A 43 -1.29 10.38 0.87
CA PHE A 43 -1.10 11.81 0.77
C PHE A 43 -1.52 12.28 -0.61
N VAL A 44 -2.39 13.30 -0.66
CA VAL A 44 -2.80 13.95 -1.90
C VAL A 44 -2.39 15.42 -1.86
N PRO A 45 -1.87 15.99 -2.97
CA PRO A 45 -1.48 17.39 -2.99
C PRO A 45 -2.70 18.29 -2.87
N ILE A 46 -2.54 19.43 -2.20
CA ILE A 46 -3.56 20.48 -2.09
C ILE A 46 -3.12 21.65 -2.95
N GLN A 47 -4.06 22.23 -3.73
CA GLN A 47 -3.79 23.42 -4.53
C GLN A 47 -3.71 24.66 -3.64
N LYS A 48 -2.48 25.01 -3.21
CA LYS A 48 -2.17 26.24 -2.47
C LYS A 48 -0.79 26.78 -2.84
N GLN A 49 -0.45 27.94 -2.30
CA GLN A 49 0.92 28.47 -2.37
C GLN A 49 1.81 27.60 -1.45
N GLY A 50 2.70 26.80 -2.05
CA GLY A 50 3.57 25.85 -1.38
C GLY A 50 3.14 24.39 -1.56
N ILE A 51 4.01 23.46 -1.14
CA ILE A 51 3.73 22.02 -1.21
C ILE A 51 3.07 21.61 0.10
N GLU A 52 1.75 21.49 0.05
CA GLU A 52 0.94 20.95 1.13
C GLU A 52 0.26 19.66 0.68
N PHE A 53 0.06 18.75 1.62
CA PHE A 53 -0.67 17.50 1.39
C PHE A 53 -1.81 17.35 2.40
N ALA A 54 -2.90 16.73 1.96
CA ALA A 54 -3.89 16.16 2.87
C ALA A 54 -3.69 14.66 3.01
N ILE A 55 -3.85 14.13 4.22
CA ILE A 55 -3.96 12.68 4.43
C ILE A 55 -5.36 12.26 4.02
N ALA A 56 -5.48 11.68 2.85
CA ALA A 56 -6.76 11.33 2.24
C ALA A 56 -7.32 10.01 2.78
N SER A 57 -6.45 9.10 3.19
CA SER A 57 -6.85 7.81 3.76
C SER A 57 -5.74 7.22 4.62
N GLN A 58 -6.14 6.30 5.50
CA GLN A 58 -5.23 5.55 6.37
C GLN A 58 -5.75 4.12 6.54
N ILE A 59 -4.85 3.13 6.52
CA ILE A 59 -5.19 1.75 6.86
C ILE A 59 -4.11 1.13 7.75
N ARG A 60 -4.53 0.19 8.57
CA ARG A 60 -3.70 -0.60 9.47
C ARG A 60 -3.59 -2.03 8.98
N PRO A 61 -2.41 -2.68 9.11
CA PRO A 61 -2.24 -4.07 8.75
C PRO A 61 -3.03 -4.97 9.71
N THR A 62 -3.48 -6.12 9.22
CA THR A 62 -3.98 -7.22 10.08
C THR A 62 -2.87 -8.20 10.44
N THR A 63 -1.72 -8.12 9.77
CA THR A 63 -0.57 -9.01 9.90
C THR A 63 0.53 -8.47 10.83
N GLY A 64 0.43 -7.21 11.25
CA GLY A 64 1.45 -6.51 12.02
C GLY A 64 0.89 -5.62 13.12
N GLN A 65 1.79 -4.94 13.83
CA GLN A 65 1.43 -3.94 14.82
C GLN A 65 1.27 -2.58 14.15
N THR A 66 0.21 -1.86 14.50
CA THR A 66 0.02 -0.48 14.04
C THR A 66 0.98 0.49 14.72
N LEU A 67 1.49 1.43 13.93
CA LEU A 67 2.24 2.58 14.42
C LEU A 67 1.29 3.65 14.99
N TYR A 68 0.13 3.83 14.34
CA TYR A 68 -0.81 4.89 14.65
C TYR A 68 -2.07 4.36 15.34
N ARG A 69 -2.30 4.80 16.59
CA ARG A 69 -3.54 4.50 17.33
C ARG A 69 -4.70 5.36 16.86
N ASP A 70 -4.40 6.63 16.54
CA ASP A 70 -5.38 7.62 16.11
C ASP A 70 -5.54 7.64 14.58
N ASP A 71 -6.65 8.17 14.12
CA ASP A 71 -6.92 8.40 12.71
C ASP A 71 -6.37 9.77 12.31
N HIS A 72 -5.60 9.80 11.23
CA HIS A 72 -4.98 10.99 10.70
C HIS A 72 -5.67 11.51 9.42
N VAL A 73 -6.73 10.86 8.97
CA VAL A 73 -7.47 11.27 7.77
C VAL A 73 -7.99 12.69 7.93
N GLY A 74 -7.79 13.51 6.90
CA GLY A 74 -8.19 14.92 6.88
C GLY A 74 -7.15 15.89 7.43
N LEU A 75 -6.08 15.42 8.08
CA LEU A 75 -4.97 16.29 8.52
C LEU A 75 -4.24 16.84 7.29
N ARG A 76 -3.86 18.13 7.39
CA ARG A 76 -3.01 18.81 6.42
C ARG A 76 -1.58 18.86 6.95
N VAL A 77 -0.62 18.60 6.09
CA VAL A 77 0.80 18.56 6.43
C VAL A 77 1.61 19.26 5.35
N SER A 78 2.66 19.95 5.77
CA SER A 78 3.61 20.62 4.86
C SER A 78 4.74 19.68 4.44
N ASP A 79 5.54 20.13 3.48
CA ASP A 79 6.82 19.52 3.09
C ASP A 79 7.81 19.42 4.26
N VAL A 80 7.78 20.40 5.18
CA VAL A 80 8.62 20.39 6.40
C VAL A 80 8.17 19.30 7.39
N ASP A 81 6.86 19.06 7.49
CA ASP A 81 6.31 18.01 8.37
C ASP A 81 6.54 16.61 7.81
N ARG A 82 6.49 16.47 6.48
CA ARG A 82 6.59 15.20 5.76
C ARG A 82 7.61 15.29 4.60
N PRO A 83 8.90 15.52 4.88
CA PRO A 83 9.91 15.78 3.84
C PRO A 83 10.12 14.61 2.87
N LEU A 84 9.95 13.35 3.32
CA LEU A 84 10.06 12.19 2.43
C LEU A 84 8.88 12.09 1.46
N VAL A 85 7.67 12.49 1.90
CA VAL A 85 6.48 12.56 1.04
C VAL A 85 6.67 13.61 -0.05
N ALA A 86 7.09 14.83 0.34
CA ALA A 86 7.37 15.91 -0.60
C ALA A 86 8.43 15.50 -1.61
N ARG A 87 9.52 14.90 -1.13
CA ARG A 87 10.62 14.43 -1.99
C ARG A 87 10.16 13.36 -2.98
N ALA A 88 9.37 12.37 -2.56
CA ALA A 88 8.85 11.33 -3.44
C ALA A 88 7.92 11.92 -4.51
N TYR A 89 7.10 12.91 -4.13
CA TYR A 89 6.21 13.62 -5.04
C TYR A 89 6.98 14.40 -6.11
N GLU A 90 8.01 15.18 -5.71
CA GLU A 90 8.82 16.00 -6.61
C GLU A 90 9.72 15.18 -7.52
N LEU A 91 10.44 14.19 -6.96
CA LEU A 91 11.38 13.37 -7.72
C LEU A 91 10.68 12.31 -8.59
N ARG A 92 9.40 12.01 -8.31
CA ARG A 92 8.66 10.93 -8.98
C ARG A 92 9.30 9.54 -8.79
N GLU A 93 9.99 9.35 -7.67
CA GLU A 93 10.72 8.14 -7.33
C GLU A 93 10.33 7.64 -5.95
N VAL A 94 10.50 6.33 -5.72
CA VAL A 94 10.35 5.76 -4.39
C VAL A 94 11.46 6.27 -3.49
N VAL A 95 11.10 6.81 -2.34
CA VAL A 95 12.03 7.37 -1.34
C VAL A 95 11.89 6.63 -0.04
N ASP A 96 12.99 6.08 0.45
CA ASP A 96 13.10 5.42 1.74
C ASP A 96 13.82 6.30 2.76
N GLY A 97 13.44 6.15 4.03
CA GLY A 97 14.11 6.87 5.11
C GLY A 97 13.56 6.53 6.48
N GLU A 98 14.10 7.18 7.48
CA GLU A 98 13.65 7.08 8.85
C GLU A 98 13.22 8.44 9.38
N VAL A 99 12.08 8.48 10.07
CA VAL A 99 11.56 9.69 10.70
C VAL A 99 11.40 9.50 12.21
N PRO A 100 11.70 10.53 13.04
CA PRO A 100 11.49 10.45 14.47
C PRO A 100 10.00 10.50 14.80
N ILE A 101 9.55 9.62 15.70
CA ILE A 101 8.20 9.61 16.23
C ILE A 101 8.18 10.39 17.53
N LYS A 102 7.54 11.53 17.56
CA LYS A 102 7.35 12.32 18.79
C LYS A 102 6.13 11.77 19.57
N PRO A 103 6.18 11.69 20.91
CA PRO A 103 7.27 12.07 21.84
C PRO A 103 8.24 10.93 22.18
N THR A 104 8.17 9.78 21.53
CA THR A 104 8.77 8.53 22.03
C THR A 104 10.25 8.34 21.73
N ASN A 105 10.94 9.26 21.10
CA ASN A 105 12.34 9.13 20.63
C ASN A 105 12.61 7.85 19.78
N ARG A 106 11.56 7.15 19.33
CA ARG A 106 11.63 6.00 18.42
C ARG A 106 11.67 6.52 16.98
N ARG A 107 12.22 5.72 16.08
CA ARG A 107 12.22 6.04 14.65
C ARG A 107 11.25 5.11 13.92
N ALA A 108 10.48 5.65 13.01
CA ALA A 108 9.73 4.88 12.04
C ALA A 108 10.56 4.72 10.77
N SER A 109 10.55 3.52 10.21
CA SER A 109 10.97 3.31 8.83
C SER A 109 9.82 3.72 7.91
N VAL A 110 10.12 4.55 6.92
CA VAL A 110 9.14 5.13 6.01
C VAL A 110 9.60 4.88 4.57
N MET A 111 8.70 4.34 3.76
CA MET A 111 8.85 4.24 2.31
C MET A 111 7.73 5.06 1.67
N CYS A 112 8.09 6.07 0.90
CA CYS A 112 7.16 6.90 0.16
C CYS A 112 7.17 6.51 -1.32
N ILE A 113 6.00 6.11 -1.83
CA ILE A 113 5.79 5.59 -3.18
C ILE A 113 4.94 6.62 -3.94
N PRO A 114 5.46 7.29 -4.99
CA PRO A 114 4.65 8.18 -5.80
C PRO A 114 3.56 7.37 -6.51
N ILE A 115 2.35 7.90 -6.54
CA ILE A 115 1.23 7.28 -7.25
C ILE A 115 1.12 7.99 -8.60
N SER A 116 1.51 7.30 -9.67
CA SER A 116 1.46 7.85 -11.02
C SER A 116 0.18 7.46 -11.75
N HIS A 117 -0.34 8.38 -12.54
CA HIS A 117 -1.46 8.18 -13.45
C HIS A 117 -1.31 9.14 -14.64
N ASP A 118 -1.31 8.59 -15.87
CA ASP A 118 -1.11 9.37 -17.11
C ASP A 118 0.14 10.27 -17.06
N ASP A 119 1.28 9.70 -16.66
CA ASP A 119 2.58 10.38 -16.52
C ASP A 119 2.62 11.52 -15.47
N GLU A 120 1.58 11.67 -14.65
CA GLU A 120 1.53 12.62 -13.54
C GLU A 120 1.55 11.90 -12.19
N VAL A 121 2.23 12.49 -11.20
CA VAL A 121 2.13 12.04 -9.82
C VAL A 121 0.93 12.71 -9.17
N ILE A 122 -0.07 11.91 -8.83
CA ILE A 122 -1.35 12.36 -8.27
C ILE A 122 -1.45 12.26 -6.75
N GLY A 123 -0.46 11.63 -6.13
CA GLY A 123 -0.38 11.45 -4.68
C GLY A 123 0.84 10.63 -4.29
N VAL A 124 0.98 10.38 -2.99
CA VAL A 124 2.05 9.56 -2.44
C VAL A 124 1.46 8.56 -1.44
N LEU A 125 1.79 7.29 -1.62
CA LEU A 125 1.52 6.22 -0.67
C LEU A 125 2.71 6.12 0.27
N SER A 126 2.51 6.37 1.57
CA SER A 126 3.54 6.18 2.59
C SER A 126 3.29 4.88 3.33
N ARG A 127 4.29 4.01 3.33
CA ARG A 127 4.38 2.81 4.16
C ARG A 127 5.19 3.15 5.41
N GLU A 128 4.60 2.98 6.59
CA GLU A 128 5.21 3.41 7.85
C GLU A 128 5.16 2.30 8.90
N LEU A 129 6.30 1.99 9.48
CA LEU A 129 6.40 0.97 10.53
C LEU A 129 7.47 1.37 11.58
N ILE A 130 7.30 0.86 12.79
CA ILE A 130 8.38 0.89 13.77
C ILE A 130 9.20 -0.38 13.60
N PRO A 131 10.52 -0.25 13.31
CA PRO A 131 11.39 -1.42 13.32
C PRO A 131 11.34 -2.09 14.69
N ASN A 132 10.77 -3.29 14.75
CA ASN A 132 10.72 -4.08 15.98
C ASN A 132 12.03 -4.85 16.16
N PHE A 133 12.34 -5.28 17.40
CA PHE A 133 13.44 -6.19 17.66
C PHE A 133 13.37 -7.50 16.85
N ALA A 134 12.15 -7.89 16.40
CA ALA A 134 11.93 -9.03 15.54
C ALA A 134 12.49 -8.87 14.11
N GLU A 135 12.60 -7.63 13.60
CA GLU A 135 13.21 -7.34 12.28
C GLU A 135 14.74 -7.50 12.27
N ARG A 136 15.35 -7.72 13.42
CA ARG A 136 16.78 -8.08 13.53
C ARG A 136 17.03 -9.57 13.28
N ARG A 137 15.99 -10.38 13.13
CA ARG A 137 16.06 -11.76 12.68
C ARG A 137 15.89 -11.83 11.17
N ASP A 138 16.46 -12.83 10.54
CA ASP A 138 16.16 -13.11 9.14
C ASP A 138 14.67 -13.39 8.98
N PRO A 139 13.97 -12.70 8.06
CA PRO A 139 12.55 -12.92 7.81
C PRO A 139 12.32 -14.36 7.33
N GLY A 140 11.22 -14.96 7.80
CA GLY A 140 10.78 -16.27 7.32
C GLY A 140 10.42 -16.24 5.83
N GLU A 141 10.25 -17.43 5.23
CA GLU A 141 9.89 -17.55 3.81
C GLU A 141 8.60 -16.78 3.46
N LEU A 142 7.55 -16.95 4.26
CA LEU A 142 6.28 -16.23 4.10
C LEU A 142 6.48 -14.71 4.13
N GLU A 143 7.23 -14.21 5.11
CA GLU A 143 7.47 -12.78 5.29
C GLU A 143 8.25 -12.19 4.11
N ARG A 144 9.29 -12.91 3.62
CA ARG A 144 10.03 -12.51 2.43
C ARG A 144 9.15 -12.45 1.19
N THR A 145 8.34 -13.50 0.94
CA THR A 145 7.44 -13.56 -0.20
C THR A 145 6.42 -12.41 -0.17
N TYR A 146 5.88 -12.08 1.01
CA TYR A 146 4.93 -10.98 1.17
C TYR A 146 5.58 -9.62 0.88
N LEU A 147 6.77 -9.39 1.44
CA LEU A 147 7.51 -8.14 1.20
C LEU A 147 7.94 -8.02 -0.26
N GLU A 148 8.37 -9.11 -0.91
CA GLU A 148 8.68 -9.13 -2.34
C GLU A 148 7.45 -8.77 -3.19
N ALA A 149 6.28 -9.36 -2.90
CA ALA A 149 5.03 -9.03 -3.57
C ALA A 149 4.66 -7.56 -3.37
N PHE A 150 4.78 -7.03 -2.14
CA PHE A 150 4.56 -5.62 -1.86
C PHE A 150 5.50 -4.72 -2.69
N HIS A 151 6.80 -5.02 -2.72
CA HIS A 151 7.77 -4.22 -3.47
C HIS A 151 7.50 -4.21 -4.98
N GLN A 152 7.02 -5.32 -5.55
CA GLN A 152 6.61 -5.35 -6.96
C GLN A 152 5.38 -4.46 -7.19
N LEU A 153 4.36 -4.56 -6.33
CA LEU A 153 3.18 -3.69 -6.42
C LEU A 153 3.56 -2.20 -6.22
N ALA A 154 4.48 -1.89 -5.30
CA ALA A 154 4.98 -0.53 -5.11
C ALA A 154 5.62 0.03 -6.39
N LYS A 155 6.44 -0.77 -7.09
CA LYS A 155 7.01 -0.37 -8.39
C LYS A 155 5.93 -0.15 -9.44
N MET A 156 4.90 -1.01 -9.48
CA MET A 156 3.78 -0.88 -10.41
C MET A 156 2.94 0.37 -10.12
N ILE A 157 2.73 0.73 -8.85
CA ILE A 157 2.07 1.98 -8.44
C ILE A 157 2.88 3.18 -8.93
N ALA A 158 4.18 3.18 -8.68
CA ALA A 158 5.07 4.26 -9.12
C ALA A 158 5.14 4.38 -10.66
N ALA A 159 5.01 3.28 -11.38
CA ALA A 159 4.98 3.25 -12.84
C ALA A 159 3.58 3.55 -13.43
N GLY A 160 2.53 3.72 -12.61
CA GLY A 160 1.18 3.99 -13.07
C GLY A 160 0.45 2.80 -13.72
N VAL A 161 0.97 1.56 -13.55
CA VAL A 161 0.36 0.35 -14.12
C VAL A 161 -0.48 -0.44 -13.11
N PHE A 162 -0.56 0.00 -11.87
CA PHE A 162 -1.42 -0.53 -10.82
C PHE A 162 -2.08 0.63 -10.05
N PRO A 163 -3.37 0.53 -9.70
CA PRO A 163 -4.30 -0.59 -9.90
C PRO A 163 -4.74 -0.75 -11.36
N PHE A 164 -5.08 -1.98 -11.74
CA PHE A 164 -5.53 -2.28 -13.10
C PHE A 164 -6.87 -1.58 -13.41
N THR A 165 -7.02 -1.11 -14.66
CA THR A 165 -8.19 -0.33 -15.09
C THR A 165 -9.42 -1.20 -15.40
N ASP A 166 -9.21 -2.45 -15.81
CA ASP A 166 -10.25 -3.32 -16.33
C ASP A 166 -11.05 -4.09 -15.27
N ASN A 167 -10.65 -3.96 -14.01
CA ASN A 167 -11.38 -4.59 -12.91
C ASN A 167 -12.36 -3.59 -12.29
N GLU A 168 -13.64 -3.79 -12.49
CA GLU A 168 -14.65 -3.30 -11.57
C GLU A 168 -14.41 -3.99 -10.23
N VAL A 169 -13.66 -3.34 -9.35
CA VAL A 169 -13.44 -3.86 -8.00
C VAL A 169 -14.75 -3.69 -7.25
N ASP A 170 -15.38 -4.80 -6.92
CA ASP A 170 -16.51 -4.78 -5.98
C ASP A 170 -15.97 -4.26 -4.64
N MET A 171 -16.38 -3.06 -4.27
CA MET A 171 -15.91 -2.38 -3.06
C MET A 171 -16.41 -3.06 -1.79
N ASP A 172 -17.36 -4.01 -1.90
CA ASP A 172 -17.90 -4.75 -0.77
C ASP A 172 -16.98 -5.89 -0.32
N GLU A 173 -16.08 -6.37 -1.19
CA GLU A 173 -15.11 -7.43 -0.88
C GLU A 173 -13.68 -6.93 -1.04
N ILE A 174 -13.13 -6.30 0.00
CA ILE A 174 -11.74 -5.85 0.02
C ILE A 174 -10.82 -7.03 0.28
N PRO A 175 -9.93 -7.39 -0.67
CA PRO A 175 -9.06 -8.54 -0.48
C PRO A 175 -8.07 -8.31 0.67
N ARG A 176 -7.84 -9.39 1.42
CA ARG A 176 -6.86 -9.46 2.50
C ARG A 176 -5.94 -10.65 2.29
N VAL A 177 -4.74 -10.57 2.84
CA VAL A 177 -3.80 -11.70 2.79
C VAL A 177 -4.37 -12.94 3.51
N GLY A 178 -5.28 -12.71 4.46
CA GLY A 178 -6.03 -13.77 5.15
C GLY A 178 -6.92 -14.61 4.24
N ASP A 179 -7.33 -14.10 3.08
CA ASP A 179 -8.14 -14.84 2.10
C ASP A 179 -7.30 -15.87 1.34
N GLY A 180 -5.99 -15.67 1.31
CA GLY A 180 -5.00 -16.52 0.67
C GLY A 180 -4.24 -15.81 -0.45
N LEU A 181 -2.96 -16.11 -0.57
CA LEU A 181 -2.08 -15.57 -1.61
C LEU A 181 -1.47 -16.71 -2.43
N LEU A 182 -1.59 -16.60 -3.75
CA LEU A 182 -0.86 -17.40 -4.72
C LEU A 182 0.10 -16.49 -5.50
N VAL A 183 1.36 -16.92 -5.65
CA VAL A 183 2.30 -16.30 -6.58
C VAL A 183 2.48 -17.28 -7.74
N VAL A 184 2.29 -16.79 -8.95
CA VAL A 184 2.41 -17.58 -10.18
C VAL A 184 3.46 -16.98 -11.11
N ASP A 185 4.08 -17.82 -11.93
CA ASP A 185 4.96 -17.38 -13.01
C ASP A 185 4.14 -16.95 -14.26
N PRO A 186 4.82 -16.42 -15.30
CA PRO A 186 4.14 -16.03 -16.55
C PRO A 186 3.44 -17.21 -17.26
N GLU A 187 3.85 -18.44 -17.00
CA GLU A 187 3.25 -19.67 -17.52
C GLU A 187 2.09 -20.17 -16.65
N THR A 188 1.61 -19.35 -15.68
CA THR A 188 0.55 -19.66 -14.72
C THR A 188 0.85 -20.83 -13.77
N ARG A 189 2.14 -21.14 -13.52
CA ARG A 189 2.52 -22.15 -12.55
C ARG A 189 2.66 -21.54 -11.15
N ILE A 190 2.14 -22.25 -10.16
CA ILE A 190 2.20 -21.82 -8.77
C ILE A 190 3.64 -21.90 -8.27
N GLN A 191 4.25 -20.76 -7.98
CA GLN A 191 5.56 -20.65 -7.36
C GLN A 191 5.47 -20.68 -5.84
N TYR A 192 4.42 -20.06 -5.31
CA TYR A 192 4.15 -20.01 -3.87
C TYR A 192 2.64 -20.03 -3.60
N ALA A 193 2.25 -20.72 -2.52
CA ALA A 193 0.90 -20.71 -1.98
C ALA A 193 0.96 -20.48 -0.47
N SER A 194 0.30 -19.43 0.02
CA SER A 194 0.20 -19.18 1.46
C SER A 194 -0.59 -20.31 2.15
N PRO A 195 -0.43 -20.51 3.48
CA PRO A 195 -1.19 -21.52 4.22
C PRO A 195 -2.70 -21.39 4.06
N ASN A 196 -3.21 -20.14 3.99
CA ASN A 196 -4.65 -19.90 3.79
C ASN A 196 -5.09 -20.26 2.37
N ALA A 197 -4.28 -19.96 1.35
CA ALA A 197 -4.54 -20.39 -0.02
C ALA A 197 -4.58 -21.92 -0.13
N LEU A 198 -3.63 -22.62 0.49
CA LEU A 198 -3.63 -24.09 0.54
C LEU A 198 -4.90 -24.62 1.22
N SER A 199 -5.30 -24.04 2.35
CA SER A 199 -6.52 -24.43 3.04
C SER A 199 -7.78 -24.21 2.19
N THR A 200 -7.83 -23.13 1.41
CA THR A 200 -8.93 -22.86 0.48
C THR A 200 -8.94 -23.85 -0.67
N LEU A 201 -7.80 -24.12 -1.29
CA LEU A 201 -7.65 -25.13 -2.35
C LEU A 201 -8.07 -26.52 -1.87
N HIS A 202 -7.68 -26.92 -0.66
CA HIS A 202 -8.11 -28.19 -0.08
C HIS A 202 -9.62 -28.27 0.09
N ARG A 203 -10.28 -27.19 0.53
CA ARG A 203 -11.75 -27.15 0.68
C ARG A 203 -12.49 -27.33 -0.65
N VAL A 204 -11.92 -26.87 -1.76
CA VAL A 204 -12.49 -27.08 -3.11
C VAL A 204 -12.00 -28.35 -3.79
N GLY A 205 -11.30 -29.24 -3.05
CA GLY A 205 -10.92 -30.57 -3.52
C GLY A 205 -9.55 -30.67 -4.20
N VAL A 206 -8.75 -29.60 -4.23
CA VAL A 206 -7.38 -29.65 -4.76
C VAL A 206 -6.46 -30.14 -3.66
N LEU A 207 -6.15 -31.45 -3.69
CA LEU A 207 -5.33 -32.10 -2.67
C LEU A 207 -3.87 -32.21 -3.09
N GLY A 208 -2.96 -32.24 -2.09
CA GLY A 208 -1.53 -32.47 -2.26
C GLY A 208 -0.73 -31.21 -2.58
N ASN A 209 0.55 -31.41 -2.98
CA ASN A 209 1.43 -30.29 -3.30
C ASN A 209 0.96 -29.55 -4.56
N VAL A 210 0.76 -28.26 -4.44
CA VAL A 210 0.31 -27.39 -5.54
C VAL A 210 1.47 -26.66 -6.23
N ALA A 211 2.67 -26.62 -5.63
CA ALA A 211 3.84 -25.98 -6.22
C ALA A 211 4.18 -26.59 -7.59
N GLY A 212 4.43 -25.75 -8.58
CA GLY A 212 4.70 -26.15 -9.97
C GLY A 212 3.47 -26.54 -10.79
N ARG A 213 2.29 -26.70 -10.18
CA ARG A 213 1.04 -26.93 -10.93
C ARG A 213 0.62 -25.67 -11.66
N ARG A 214 -0.03 -25.85 -12.78
CA ARG A 214 -0.67 -24.77 -13.53
C ARG A 214 -2.04 -24.46 -12.92
N LEU A 215 -2.38 -23.18 -12.83
CA LEU A 215 -3.73 -22.71 -12.46
C LEU A 215 -4.70 -23.00 -13.59
#